data_dce0fd640c92929e97fd041e82af08e2
#
_entry.id   dce0fd640c92929e97fd041e82af08e2
#
_cell.length_a   1.000
_cell.length_b   1.000
_cell.length_c   1.000
_cell.angle_alpha   90.00
_cell.angle_beta   90.00
_cell.angle_gamma   90.00
#
_symmetry.space_group_name_H-M   'P 1'
#
loop_
_entity.id
_entity.type
_entity.pdbx_description
1 polymer ?
#
loop_
_entity_poly.entity_id
_entity_poly.type
_entity_poly.pdbx_seq_one_letter_code
_entity_poly.pdbx_strand_id
1 'polypeptide(L)'
;MGRTTPYGCVIGFLKAAESKDFEKAVQYLDGKHPAPEGETLVMQLKYLLDQGMSGSNLDSLSRSPAGKTEDNLRSTRDLVGTVTLPEDKELKIYIDLVKRTSEPAIWLFSQETLHQVPAAYDGIHHTDYAERFPAWASRFHIFSVPLWRWGMVLASLLIIFVLASLLTRAMLWLLQKALHNRMSVDVESSVLALKTPIFFLTTAILWAAAGGYAITALGRHYWRAFAAVLVWLACGWLLIAISGILADAVRHRFLLRGQVERATFVGLIGRLFNILVVLVVLVGLLSRAGVNVQALITGLGIGGVAIALAAQKTLADLFGGLSIIMRGAVRVGDFCQIDKVSGTVEDIGISSLSLRTLERSLVSIPNSRVAEVNLENFAFRDQYWINQILTLRFDTPPKVLKTILDNIFQLVKDYPDIDQPSARVRLINLTPSGPQIEIFAYIRKAGMDRNAFLAAQEPLLLKILNAIEAAGGSIASPIPIVRVDSPRQTPNPDSTR
;
A
#
# COMPACT_ATOMS: atom_id res chain seq x y z
N MET A 1 26.05 7.86 36.85
CA MET A 1 25.50 9.19 36.66
C MET A 1 25.34 9.44 35.18
N GLY A 2 24.21 9.93 34.68
CA GLY A 2 23.93 10.04 33.22
C GLY A 2 24.65 11.17 32.46
N ARG A 3 25.86 11.55 32.86
CA ARG A 3 26.65 12.67 32.29
C ARG A 3 27.35 12.37 30.95
N THR A 4 27.16 11.19 30.40
CA THR A 4 27.80 10.79 29.13
C THR A 4 27.13 11.37 27.88
N THR A 5 25.94 11.90 28.02
CA THR A 5 25.16 12.51 26.93
C THR A 5 24.57 13.85 27.37
N PRO A 6 24.33 14.80 26.43
CA PRO A 6 23.64 16.07 26.72
C PRO A 6 22.32 15.87 27.45
N TYR A 7 21.46 15.01 26.94
CA TYR A 7 20.17 14.66 27.56
C TYR A 7 20.34 14.13 28.99
N GLY A 8 21.28 13.19 29.17
CA GLY A 8 21.54 12.58 30.48
C GLY A 8 22.07 13.59 31.50
N CYS A 9 22.90 14.56 31.10
CA CYS A 9 23.38 15.64 31.93
C CYS A 9 22.23 16.49 32.48
N VAL A 10 21.38 17.03 31.60
CA VAL A 10 20.30 17.93 32.00
C VAL A 10 19.24 17.22 32.85
N ILE A 11 18.81 16.03 32.45
CA ILE A 11 17.82 15.25 33.21
C ILE A 11 18.40 14.81 34.56
N GLY A 12 19.67 14.42 34.60
CA GLY A 12 20.34 14.04 35.85
C GLY A 12 20.43 15.21 36.83
N PHE A 13 20.80 16.42 36.36
CA PHE A 13 20.79 17.65 37.15
C PHE A 13 19.40 17.97 37.70
N LEU A 14 18.37 18.01 36.80
CA LEU A 14 17.00 18.31 37.21
C LEU A 14 16.46 17.35 38.27
N LYS A 15 16.75 16.02 38.11
CA LYS A 15 16.37 15.00 39.11
C LYS A 15 17.06 15.23 40.46
N ALA A 16 18.37 15.47 40.47
CA ALA A 16 19.13 15.73 41.68
C ALA A 16 18.66 17.01 42.38
N ALA A 17 18.46 18.09 41.65
CA ALA A 17 17.96 19.35 42.17
C ALA A 17 16.51 19.26 42.70
N GLU A 18 15.65 18.48 42.07
CA GLU A 18 14.26 18.28 42.52
C GLU A 18 14.17 17.42 43.77
N SER A 19 15.04 16.40 43.88
CA SER A 19 15.17 15.58 45.12
C SER A 19 15.92 16.26 46.25
N LYS A 20 16.40 17.53 46.09
CA LYS A 20 17.22 18.27 47.00
C LYS A 20 18.57 17.60 47.36
N ASP A 21 19.08 16.75 46.45
CA ASP A 21 20.40 16.15 46.54
C ASP A 21 21.41 17.15 45.93
N PHE A 22 21.72 18.22 46.68
CA PHE A 22 22.57 19.28 46.19
C PHE A 22 24.01 18.83 45.94
N GLU A 23 24.55 17.93 46.78
CA GLU A 23 25.89 17.36 46.56
C GLU A 23 26.02 16.70 45.18
N LYS A 24 24.99 15.98 44.75
CA LYS A 24 24.93 15.36 43.45
C LYS A 24 24.63 16.38 42.36
N ALA A 25 23.76 17.34 42.56
CA ALA A 25 23.42 18.37 41.60
C ALA A 25 24.61 19.25 41.22
N VAL A 26 25.45 19.64 42.19
CA VAL A 26 26.69 20.42 41.97
C VAL A 26 27.66 19.68 41.03
N GLN A 27 27.69 18.35 41.03
CA GLN A 27 28.56 17.57 40.13
C GLN A 27 28.25 17.69 38.66
N TYR A 28 27.11 18.26 38.28
CA TYR A 28 26.71 18.56 36.90
C TYR A 28 27.13 19.96 36.44
N LEU A 29 27.66 20.79 37.36
CA LEU A 29 28.19 22.12 37.09
C LEU A 29 29.68 22.04 36.74
N ASP A 30 30.14 22.84 35.78
CA ASP A 30 31.55 22.93 35.46
C ASP A 30 32.26 23.84 36.45
N GLY A 31 33.35 23.37 37.03
CA GLY A 31 34.14 24.08 38.07
C GLY A 31 34.00 23.48 39.46
N LYS A 32 34.64 24.14 40.43
CA LYS A 32 34.54 23.80 41.86
C LYS A 32 33.61 24.83 42.55
N HIS A 33 32.46 24.36 42.99
CA HIS A 33 31.46 25.18 43.69
C HIS A 33 31.28 24.65 45.13
N PRO A 34 31.97 25.21 46.12
CA PRO A 34 31.83 24.78 47.51
C PRO A 34 30.45 25.14 48.07
N ALA A 35 29.99 24.39 49.07
CA ALA A 35 28.79 24.74 49.81
C ALA A 35 29.08 25.99 50.70
N PRO A 36 28.12 26.96 50.80
CA PRO A 36 26.73 26.96 50.31
C PRO A 36 26.53 27.59 48.92
N GLU A 37 27.57 28.15 48.29
CA GLU A 37 27.47 28.82 46.98
C GLU A 37 26.97 27.89 45.91
N GLY A 38 27.48 26.65 45.89
CA GLY A 38 27.05 25.63 44.91
C GLY A 38 25.57 25.26 45.02
N GLU A 39 25.04 25.21 46.26
CA GLU A 39 23.62 24.90 46.48
C GLU A 39 22.72 26.07 46.00
N THR A 40 23.14 27.32 46.26
CA THR A 40 22.41 28.49 45.74
C THR A 40 22.39 28.51 44.22
N LEU A 41 23.53 28.26 43.60
CA LEU A 41 23.64 28.22 42.13
C LEU A 41 22.77 27.12 41.51
N VAL A 42 22.70 25.92 42.13
CA VAL A 42 21.80 24.84 41.71
C VAL A 42 20.34 25.27 41.77
N MET A 43 19.91 25.94 42.86
CA MET A 43 18.53 26.41 43.00
C MET A 43 18.18 27.47 41.96
N GLN A 44 19.07 28.43 41.72
CA GLN A 44 18.90 29.50 40.74
C GLN A 44 18.84 28.93 39.31
N LEU A 45 19.77 28.05 38.94
CA LEU A 45 19.78 27.39 37.62
C LEU A 45 18.53 26.55 37.40
N LYS A 46 18.12 25.76 38.42
CA LYS A 46 16.87 24.99 38.35
C LYS A 46 15.67 25.88 38.09
N TYR A 47 15.56 27.01 38.83
CA TYR A 47 14.45 27.95 38.64
C TYR A 47 14.41 28.51 37.21
N LEU A 48 15.55 28.95 36.68
CA LEU A 48 15.66 29.43 35.30
C LEU A 48 15.26 28.36 34.27
N LEU A 49 15.68 27.11 34.47
CA LEU A 49 15.30 25.99 33.62
C LEU A 49 13.79 25.70 33.71
N ASP A 50 13.21 25.81 34.90
CA ASP A 50 11.77 25.60 35.09
C ASP A 50 10.93 26.69 34.41
N GLN A 51 11.41 27.96 34.37
CA GLN A 51 10.73 29.08 33.73
C GLN A 51 10.95 29.13 32.21
N GLY A 52 12.18 28.92 31.74
CA GLY A 52 12.57 29.13 30.35
C GLY A 52 12.51 27.91 29.44
N MET A 53 12.54 26.71 30.03
CA MET A 53 12.46 25.51 29.19
C MET A 53 11.02 25.16 28.88
N SER A 54 10.61 25.37 27.65
CA SER A 54 9.46 24.63 27.14
C SER A 54 9.86 23.12 27.03
N GLY A 55 8.96 22.20 27.41
CA GLY A 55 9.30 20.77 27.41
C GLY A 55 9.78 20.21 26.03
N SER A 56 9.63 20.97 24.93
CA SER A 56 10.20 20.66 23.62
C SER A 56 11.73 20.73 23.58
N ASN A 57 12.34 21.55 24.45
CA ASN A 57 13.79 21.71 24.47
C ASN A 57 14.50 20.48 25.07
N LEU A 58 13.90 19.81 26.06
CA LEU A 58 14.46 18.56 26.62
C LEU A 58 14.44 17.42 25.63
N ASP A 59 13.37 17.28 24.84
CA ASP A 59 13.25 16.21 23.82
C ASP A 59 14.18 16.43 22.63
N SER A 60 14.63 17.67 22.41
CA SER A 60 15.56 18.03 21.34
C SER A 60 17.03 17.81 21.69
N LEU A 61 17.36 17.53 22.97
CA LEU A 61 18.73 17.26 23.41
C LEU A 61 19.24 15.92 22.88
N SER A 62 20.51 15.92 22.47
CA SER A 62 21.13 14.70 21.92
C SER A 62 21.27 13.61 22.98
N ARG A 63 20.90 12.39 22.62
CA ARG A 63 21.15 11.18 23.40
C ARG A 63 22.46 10.48 23.00
N SER A 64 23.16 11.03 22.01
CA SER A 64 24.50 10.57 21.61
C SER A 64 25.59 11.18 22.51
N PRO A 65 26.63 10.43 22.89
CA PRO A 65 27.78 10.99 23.60
C PRO A 65 28.50 12.11 22.85
N ALA A 66 28.41 12.14 21.52
CA ALA A 66 29.02 13.17 20.68
C ALA A 66 28.24 14.51 20.65
N GLY A 67 27.05 14.58 21.27
CA GLY A 67 26.19 15.74 21.18
C GLY A 67 25.46 15.87 19.85
N LYS A 68 24.97 17.07 19.51
CA LYS A 68 24.45 17.41 18.17
C LYS A 68 25.63 17.77 17.27
N THR A 69 25.62 17.21 16.06
CA THR A 69 26.65 17.47 15.04
C THR A 69 26.16 18.38 13.90
N GLU A 70 24.86 18.69 13.89
CA GLU A 70 24.19 19.43 12.80
C GLU A 70 23.82 20.87 13.19
N ASP A 71 24.14 21.31 14.42
CA ASP A 71 23.99 22.69 14.84
C ASP A 71 25.28 23.48 14.53
N ASN A 72 25.15 24.78 14.30
CA ASN A 72 26.31 25.67 14.02
C ASN A 72 27.19 25.91 15.27
N LEU A 73 27.14 25.03 16.28
CA LEU A 73 27.93 25.08 17.49
C LEU A 73 29.18 24.20 17.37
N ARG A 74 30.15 24.41 18.28
CA ARG A 74 31.31 23.52 18.38
C ARG A 74 30.84 22.13 18.80
N SER A 75 31.46 21.08 18.26
CA SER A 75 31.15 19.68 18.59
C SER A 75 31.29 19.32 20.09
N THR A 76 31.87 20.22 20.90
CA THR A 76 32.01 20.10 22.36
C THR A 76 30.98 20.91 23.13
N ARG A 77 30.04 21.58 22.49
CA ARG A 77 29.02 22.45 23.12
C ARG A 77 27.63 22.11 22.53
N ASP A 78 26.64 22.03 23.41
CA ASP A 78 25.23 21.84 23.04
C ASP A 78 24.35 22.88 23.73
N LEU A 79 23.30 23.36 23.05
CA LEU A 79 22.34 24.33 23.58
C LEU A 79 21.22 23.61 24.30
N VAL A 80 21.06 23.85 25.59
CA VAL A 80 20.00 23.29 26.41
C VAL A 80 18.67 24.01 26.19
N GLY A 81 18.71 25.34 26.14
CA GLY A 81 17.53 26.16 25.93
C GLY A 81 17.83 27.65 26.07
N THR A 82 16.80 28.45 25.80
CA THR A 82 16.85 29.90 25.90
C THR A 82 15.82 30.37 26.94
N VAL A 83 16.22 31.22 27.87
CA VAL A 83 15.36 31.85 28.87
C VAL A 83 15.19 33.30 28.47
N THR A 84 13.95 33.73 28.26
CA THR A 84 13.67 35.15 28.02
C THR A 84 13.64 35.92 29.35
N LEU A 85 14.51 36.90 29.45
CA LEU A 85 14.61 37.79 30.61
C LEU A 85 13.75 39.05 30.37
N PRO A 86 13.43 39.84 31.42
CA PRO A 86 12.85 41.15 31.23
C PRO A 86 13.70 42.02 30.30
N GLU A 87 13.07 42.95 29.56
CA GLU A 87 13.70 43.78 28.51
C GLU A 87 14.12 43.05 27.25
N ASP A 88 13.44 41.93 26.87
CA ASP A 88 13.72 41.11 25.68
C ASP A 88 15.16 40.59 25.57
N LYS A 89 15.87 40.49 26.70
CA LYS A 89 17.18 39.83 26.72
C LYS A 89 17.02 38.33 26.80
N GLU A 90 17.80 37.62 26.00
CA GLU A 90 17.80 36.15 25.98
C GLU A 90 19.04 35.58 26.66
N LEU A 91 18.84 34.74 27.67
CA LEU A 91 19.89 33.91 28.26
C LEU A 91 19.91 32.53 27.56
N LYS A 92 20.99 32.24 26.91
CA LYS A 92 21.22 30.89 26.28
C LYS A 92 21.95 30.02 27.28
N ILE A 93 21.36 28.89 27.63
CA ILE A 93 21.94 27.92 28.56
C ILE A 93 22.69 26.87 27.75
N TYR A 94 23.99 26.76 27.97
CA TYR A 94 24.88 25.82 27.29
C TYR A 94 25.41 24.75 28.23
N ILE A 95 25.70 23.58 27.66
CA ILE A 95 26.50 22.50 28.29
C ILE A 95 27.73 22.26 27.44
N ASP A 96 28.85 21.97 28.08
CA ASP A 96 30.12 21.72 27.43
C ASP A 96 30.61 20.29 27.74
N LEU A 97 31.27 19.66 26.76
CA LEU A 97 31.89 18.37 26.90
C LEU A 97 33.28 18.52 27.51
N VAL A 98 33.42 18.17 28.79
CA VAL A 98 34.67 18.32 29.57
C VAL A 98 35.42 16.97 29.58
N LYS A 99 36.66 16.99 29.09
CA LYS A 99 37.62 15.85 29.23
C LYS A 99 38.50 16.07 30.43
N ARG A 100 38.43 15.15 31.40
CA ARG A 100 39.40 15.08 32.53
C ARG A 100 40.45 14.03 32.21
N THR A 101 41.67 14.25 32.70
CA THR A 101 42.89 13.51 32.30
C THR A 101 42.85 12.00 32.53
N SER A 102 41.91 11.48 33.32
CA SER A 102 41.76 10.04 33.66
C SER A 102 40.33 9.50 33.63
N GLU A 103 39.37 10.27 33.15
CA GLU A 103 37.97 9.87 33.12
C GLU A 103 37.37 10.04 31.72
N PRO A 104 36.32 9.29 31.35
CA PRO A 104 35.59 9.51 30.09
C PRO A 104 35.04 10.92 30.05
N ALA A 105 34.97 11.51 28.85
CA ALA A 105 34.41 12.83 28.63
C ALA A 105 32.95 12.89 29.12
N ILE A 106 32.64 13.95 29.87
CA ILE A 106 31.34 14.15 30.47
C ILE A 106 30.78 15.55 30.12
N TRP A 107 29.45 15.63 29.97
CA TRP A 107 28.73 16.87 29.73
C TRP A 107 28.43 17.56 31.05
N LEU A 108 28.72 18.88 31.15
CA LEU A 108 28.50 19.71 32.30
C LEU A 108 27.92 21.08 31.89
N PHE A 109 27.16 21.74 32.74
CA PHE A 109 26.71 23.13 32.50
C PHE A 109 27.92 24.04 32.38
N SER A 110 27.99 24.82 31.28
CA SER A 110 29.16 25.66 30.98
C SER A 110 29.40 26.75 32.01
N GLN A 111 30.66 27.09 32.26
CA GLN A 111 31.03 28.18 33.16
C GLN A 111 30.42 29.52 32.69
N GLU A 112 30.39 29.77 31.40
CA GLU A 112 29.76 30.94 30.79
C GLU A 112 28.29 31.10 31.20
N THR A 113 27.51 29.99 31.15
CA THR A 113 26.13 29.98 31.65
C THR A 113 26.06 30.24 33.15
N LEU A 114 26.90 29.54 33.95
CA LEU A 114 26.87 29.58 35.37
C LEU A 114 27.18 31.01 35.92
N HIS A 115 28.05 31.76 35.27
CA HIS A 115 28.33 33.16 35.63
C HIS A 115 27.14 34.10 35.41
N GLN A 116 26.27 33.78 34.43
CA GLN A 116 25.11 34.61 34.10
C GLN A 116 23.87 34.26 34.94
N VAL A 117 23.83 33.07 35.55
CA VAL A 117 22.69 32.58 36.34
C VAL A 117 22.27 33.49 37.47
N PRO A 118 23.16 34.01 38.36
CA PRO A 118 22.74 34.85 39.46
C PRO A 118 22.06 36.15 39.00
N ALA A 119 22.67 36.87 38.06
CA ALA A 119 22.13 38.10 37.51
C ALA A 119 20.79 37.89 36.79
N ALA A 120 20.64 36.76 36.06
CA ALA A 120 19.40 36.38 35.39
C ALA A 120 18.29 36.02 36.39
N TYR A 121 18.66 35.36 37.50
CA TYR A 121 17.72 35.00 38.56
C TYR A 121 17.16 36.23 39.27
N ASP A 122 18.02 37.19 39.61
CA ASP A 122 17.62 38.45 40.29
C ASP A 122 16.75 39.33 39.37
N GLY A 123 16.92 39.24 38.05
CA GLY A 123 16.12 40.00 37.07
C GLY A 123 14.69 39.48 36.86
N ILE A 124 14.37 38.27 37.32
CA ILE A 124 13.04 37.68 37.11
C ILE A 124 12.20 37.93 38.39
N HIS A 125 11.00 38.52 38.21
CA HIS A 125 10.04 38.65 39.30
C HIS A 125 9.60 37.27 39.81
N HIS A 126 9.91 36.95 41.05
CA HIS A 126 9.52 35.69 41.68
C HIS A 126 8.02 35.68 41.95
N THR A 127 7.27 34.94 41.15
CA THR A 127 5.87 34.65 41.43
C THR A 127 5.80 33.35 42.22
N ASP A 128 5.75 33.45 43.53
CA ASP A 128 5.53 32.26 44.37
C ASP A 128 4.04 31.89 44.36
N TYR A 129 3.69 30.93 43.53
CA TYR A 129 2.32 30.43 43.44
C TYR A 129 1.83 29.83 44.78
N ALA A 130 2.74 29.45 45.67
CA ALA A 130 2.37 28.88 46.95
C ALA A 130 1.64 29.90 47.86
N GLU A 131 1.89 31.23 47.73
CA GLU A 131 1.22 32.28 48.48
C GLU A 131 -0.28 32.42 48.13
N ARG A 132 -0.70 31.94 46.96
CA ARG A 132 -2.10 32.00 46.54
C ARG A 132 -2.97 30.90 47.14
N PHE A 133 -2.37 29.91 47.81
CA PHE A 133 -3.07 28.81 48.44
C PHE A 133 -3.11 28.90 49.95
N PRO A 134 -4.15 28.36 50.64
CA PRO A 134 -4.22 28.35 52.07
C PRO A 134 -2.99 27.69 52.71
N ALA A 135 -2.50 28.24 53.83
CA ALA A 135 -1.28 27.78 54.47
C ALA A 135 -1.26 26.30 54.87
N TRP A 136 -2.43 25.71 55.14
CA TRP A 136 -2.55 24.27 55.40
C TRP A 136 -2.23 23.41 54.15
N ALA A 137 -2.59 23.86 52.93
CA ALA A 137 -2.35 23.14 51.71
C ALA A 137 -0.88 23.15 51.28
N SER A 138 -0.09 24.14 51.72
CA SER A 138 1.36 24.19 51.50
C SER A 138 2.15 23.46 52.58
N ARG A 139 1.60 23.30 53.79
CA ARG A 139 2.27 22.62 54.96
C ARG A 139 2.18 21.09 54.84
N PHE A 140 1.07 20.54 54.38
CA PHE A 140 0.94 19.07 54.21
C PHE A 140 1.58 18.58 52.91
N HIS A 141 2.50 17.61 53.04
CA HIS A 141 3.21 16.98 51.93
C HIS A 141 2.87 15.50 51.84
N ILE A 142 2.49 15.04 50.64
CA ILE A 142 2.31 13.64 50.31
C ILE A 142 3.38 13.29 49.25
N PHE A 143 4.24 12.28 49.53
CA PHE A 143 5.40 11.94 48.70
C PHE A 143 6.29 13.14 48.38
N SER A 144 6.60 13.99 49.39
CA SER A 144 7.41 15.22 49.26
C SER A 144 6.81 16.33 48.38
N VAL A 145 5.54 16.20 47.95
CA VAL A 145 4.83 17.16 47.11
C VAL A 145 3.73 17.84 47.95
N PRO A 146 3.63 19.19 47.94
CA PRO A 146 2.59 19.90 48.66
C PRO A 146 1.17 19.52 48.21
N LEU A 147 0.22 19.48 49.13
CA LEU A 147 -1.16 19.03 48.89
C LEU A 147 -1.88 19.83 47.80
N TRP A 148 -1.63 21.14 47.70
CA TRP A 148 -2.21 21.99 46.66
C TRP A 148 -1.84 21.57 45.22
N ARG A 149 -0.62 21.00 45.01
CA ARG A 149 -0.21 20.46 43.70
C ARG A 149 -1.03 19.22 43.31
N TRP A 150 -1.32 18.35 44.31
CA TRP A 150 -2.23 17.22 44.09
C TRP A 150 -3.65 17.67 43.76
N GLY A 151 -4.13 18.73 44.42
CA GLY A 151 -5.42 19.35 44.10
C GLY A 151 -5.50 19.86 42.67
N MET A 152 -4.44 20.55 42.18
CA MET A 152 -4.39 21.01 40.78
C MET A 152 -4.34 19.85 39.78
N VAL A 153 -3.58 18.80 40.06
CA VAL A 153 -3.53 17.60 39.19
C VAL A 153 -4.91 16.94 39.11
N LEU A 154 -5.59 16.77 40.26
CA LEU A 154 -6.95 16.16 40.28
C LEU A 154 -7.97 17.04 39.56
N ALA A 155 -7.90 18.36 39.76
CA ALA A 155 -8.77 19.32 39.08
C ALA A 155 -8.53 19.28 37.53
N SER A 156 -7.27 19.24 37.09
CA SER A 156 -6.93 19.15 35.67
C SER A 156 -7.41 17.82 35.07
N LEU A 157 -7.28 16.70 35.78
CA LEU A 157 -7.81 15.40 35.36
C LEU A 157 -9.34 15.43 35.19
N LEU A 158 -10.04 16.04 36.15
CA LEU A 158 -11.50 16.17 36.06
C LEU A 158 -11.93 17.04 34.87
N ILE A 159 -11.26 18.18 34.67
CA ILE A 159 -11.52 19.07 33.55
C ILE A 159 -11.27 18.35 32.21
N ILE A 160 -10.13 17.65 32.08
CA ILE A 160 -9.78 16.88 30.88
C ILE A 160 -10.83 15.80 30.63
N PHE A 161 -11.26 15.06 31.66
CA PHE A 161 -12.29 14.01 31.53
C PHE A 161 -13.63 14.58 31.03
N VAL A 162 -14.10 15.68 31.62
CA VAL A 162 -15.36 16.34 31.23
C VAL A 162 -15.25 16.85 29.79
N LEU A 163 -14.16 17.56 29.47
CA LEU A 163 -13.94 18.12 28.12
C LEU A 163 -13.84 17.01 27.06
N ALA A 164 -13.08 15.94 27.34
CA ALA A 164 -12.96 14.79 26.47
C ALA A 164 -14.32 14.10 26.24
N SER A 165 -15.12 13.96 27.30
CA SER A 165 -16.48 13.39 27.19
C SER A 165 -17.39 14.24 26.30
N LEU A 166 -17.35 15.56 26.44
CA LEU A 166 -18.14 16.51 25.64
C LEU A 166 -17.70 16.48 24.17
N LEU A 167 -16.38 16.56 23.93
CA LEU A 167 -15.82 16.50 22.57
C LEU A 167 -16.14 15.17 21.89
N THR A 168 -15.99 14.06 22.61
CA THR A 168 -16.34 12.73 22.07
C THR A 168 -17.81 12.64 21.70
N ARG A 169 -18.73 13.13 22.56
CA ARG A 169 -20.17 13.16 22.26
C ARG A 169 -20.47 14.03 21.03
N ALA A 170 -19.87 15.22 20.95
CA ALA A 170 -20.03 16.11 19.80
C ALA A 170 -19.53 15.47 18.50
N MET A 171 -18.34 14.85 18.55
CA MET A 171 -17.74 14.18 17.40
C MET A 171 -18.58 12.96 16.91
N LEU A 172 -19.07 12.15 17.85
CA LEU A 172 -19.96 11.03 17.53
C LEU A 172 -21.29 11.50 16.96
N TRP A 173 -21.86 12.56 17.49
CA TRP A 173 -23.09 13.17 16.95
C TRP A 173 -22.90 13.67 15.51
N LEU A 174 -21.79 14.36 15.23
CA LEU A 174 -21.42 14.79 13.88
C LEU A 174 -21.23 13.59 12.93
N LEU A 175 -20.54 12.55 13.41
CA LEU A 175 -20.31 11.32 12.64
C LEU A 175 -21.63 10.60 12.32
N GLN A 176 -22.54 10.47 13.30
CA GLN A 176 -23.86 9.90 13.09
C GLN A 176 -24.65 10.70 12.05
N LYS A 177 -24.65 12.02 12.15
CA LYS A 177 -25.32 12.90 11.20
C LYS A 177 -24.75 12.80 9.77
N ALA A 178 -23.41 12.67 9.65
CA ALA A 178 -22.74 12.54 8.36
C ALA A 178 -22.96 11.16 7.69
N LEU A 179 -23.06 10.10 8.49
CA LEU A 179 -23.21 8.72 8.01
C LEU A 179 -24.66 8.31 7.79
N HIS A 180 -25.63 8.95 8.47
CA HIS A 180 -27.05 8.61 8.40
C HIS A 180 -27.61 8.54 6.96
N ASN A 181 -27.08 9.33 6.05
CA ASN A 181 -27.54 9.39 4.64
C ASN A 181 -26.75 8.46 3.68
N ARG A 182 -25.73 7.71 4.13
CA ARG A 182 -24.81 7.02 3.20
C ARG A 182 -24.66 5.51 3.43
N MET A 183 -25.06 4.95 4.56
CA MET A 183 -24.80 3.55 4.88
C MET A 183 -26.04 2.80 5.38
N SER A 184 -26.31 1.64 4.78
CA SER A 184 -27.35 0.67 5.15
C SER A 184 -26.91 -0.30 6.26
N VAL A 185 -25.75 -0.12 6.84
CA VAL A 185 -25.23 -0.91 7.96
C VAL A 185 -25.73 -0.28 9.24
N ASP A 186 -25.94 -1.09 10.27
CA ASP A 186 -26.35 -0.65 11.61
C ASP A 186 -25.34 0.38 12.15
N VAL A 187 -25.63 1.67 11.81
CA VAL A 187 -24.74 2.80 12.09
C VAL A 187 -24.54 2.98 13.58
N GLU A 188 -25.54 2.55 14.37
CA GLU A 188 -25.51 2.70 15.82
C GLU A 188 -24.44 1.80 16.45
N SER A 189 -24.33 0.54 16.04
CA SER A 189 -23.32 -0.38 16.53
C SER A 189 -21.89 0.05 16.16
N SER A 190 -21.73 0.53 14.91
CA SER A 190 -20.45 1.01 14.39
C SER A 190 -19.96 2.27 15.11
N VAL A 191 -20.86 3.20 15.40
CA VAL A 191 -20.55 4.43 16.15
C VAL A 191 -20.23 4.11 17.62
N LEU A 192 -20.93 3.13 18.20
CA LEU A 192 -20.66 2.71 19.57
C LEU A 192 -19.24 2.11 19.73
N ALA A 193 -18.76 1.36 18.74
CA ALA A 193 -17.43 0.80 18.72
C ALA A 193 -16.34 1.89 18.68
N LEU A 194 -16.60 3.04 18.04
CA LEU A 194 -15.66 4.18 17.96
C LEU A 194 -15.64 5.04 19.21
N LYS A 195 -16.68 4.95 20.08
CA LYS A 195 -16.80 5.82 21.27
C LYS A 195 -15.55 5.75 22.16
N THR A 196 -15.10 4.55 22.48
CA THR A 196 -14.00 4.33 23.40
C THR A 196 -12.65 4.82 22.84
N PRO A 197 -12.21 4.42 21.62
CA PRO A 197 -10.95 4.89 21.08
C PRO A 197 -10.93 6.40 20.82
N ILE A 198 -12.04 7.03 20.43
CA ILE A 198 -12.14 8.48 20.26
C ILE A 198 -12.03 9.18 21.62
N PHE A 199 -12.68 8.65 22.66
CA PHE A 199 -12.56 9.21 24.01
C PHE A 199 -11.11 9.15 24.53
N PHE A 200 -10.40 8.04 24.32
CA PHE A 200 -9.00 7.94 24.70
C PHE A 200 -8.12 8.88 23.90
N LEU A 201 -8.37 9.03 22.59
CA LEU A 201 -7.62 9.95 21.74
C LEU A 201 -7.83 11.42 22.14
N THR A 202 -9.07 11.82 22.36
CA THR A 202 -9.39 13.19 22.82
C THR A 202 -8.77 13.47 24.20
N THR A 203 -8.83 12.48 25.10
CA THR A 203 -8.19 12.58 26.42
C THR A 203 -6.66 12.74 26.29
N ALA A 204 -6.02 11.94 25.42
CA ALA A 204 -4.59 12.01 25.20
C ALA A 204 -4.14 13.35 24.60
N ILE A 205 -4.91 13.90 23.68
CA ILE A 205 -4.64 15.23 23.06
C ILE A 205 -4.79 16.33 24.10
N LEU A 206 -5.87 16.31 24.89
CA LEU A 206 -6.08 17.30 25.95
C LEU A 206 -5.01 17.19 27.03
N TRP A 207 -4.61 15.96 27.38
CA TRP A 207 -3.50 15.73 28.30
C TRP A 207 -2.20 16.32 27.76
N ALA A 208 -1.89 16.11 26.47
CA ALA A 208 -0.71 16.68 25.82
C ALA A 208 -0.73 18.22 25.86
N ALA A 209 -1.88 18.84 25.59
CA ALA A 209 -2.06 20.28 25.63
C ALA A 209 -1.89 20.84 27.06
N ALA A 210 -2.41 20.15 28.10
CA ALA A 210 -2.27 20.55 29.49
C ALA A 210 -0.82 20.49 30.02
N GLY A 211 0.04 19.69 29.40
CA GLY A 211 1.45 19.54 29.80
C GLY A 211 2.28 20.81 29.71
N GLY A 212 1.84 21.83 28.97
CA GLY A 212 2.48 23.14 28.91
C GLY A 212 2.39 23.93 30.22
N TYR A 213 1.40 23.62 31.04
CA TYR A 213 1.15 24.31 32.33
C TYR A 213 1.82 23.64 33.54
N ALA A 214 2.55 22.54 33.35
CA ALA A 214 3.29 21.91 34.46
C ALA A 214 4.39 22.82 34.96
N ILE A 215 4.49 22.93 36.28
CA ILE A 215 5.30 23.94 36.98
C ILE A 215 6.80 23.71 36.83
N THR A 216 7.25 22.45 36.71
CA THR A 216 8.66 22.08 36.56
C THR A 216 9.02 21.57 35.19
N ALA A 217 10.23 21.86 34.73
CA ALA A 217 10.73 21.36 33.42
C ALA A 217 10.72 19.82 33.35
N LEU A 218 11.12 19.17 34.44
CA LEU A 218 11.09 17.70 34.55
C LEU A 218 9.66 17.15 34.53
N GLY A 219 8.72 17.82 35.23
CA GLY A 219 7.30 17.46 35.20
C GLY A 219 6.70 17.57 33.80
N ARG A 220 7.01 18.65 33.07
CA ARG A 220 6.58 18.81 31.65
C ARG A 220 7.10 17.71 30.75
N HIS A 221 8.36 17.29 30.95
CA HIS A 221 8.93 16.20 30.15
C HIS A 221 8.21 14.87 30.40
N TYR A 222 8.01 14.44 31.63
CA TYR A 222 7.29 13.20 31.92
C TYR A 222 5.82 13.24 31.50
N TRP A 223 5.17 14.43 31.69
CA TRP A 223 3.79 14.62 31.26
C TRP A 223 3.61 14.43 29.76
N ARG A 224 4.52 15.01 28.95
CA ARG A 224 4.52 14.85 27.49
C ARG A 224 4.88 13.44 27.06
N ALA A 225 5.86 12.81 27.70
CA ALA A 225 6.22 11.43 27.43
C ALA A 225 5.02 10.49 27.63
N PHE A 226 4.29 10.66 28.76
CA PHE A 226 3.07 9.90 29.03
C PHE A 226 1.95 10.20 28.03
N ALA A 227 1.73 11.48 27.71
CA ALA A 227 0.77 11.90 26.71
C ALA A 227 1.06 11.24 25.34
N ALA A 228 2.31 11.21 24.93
CA ALA A 228 2.72 10.57 23.66
C ALA A 228 2.43 9.06 23.65
N VAL A 229 2.66 8.36 24.77
CA VAL A 229 2.30 6.94 24.91
C VAL A 229 0.78 6.75 24.75
N LEU A 230 -0.01 7.60 25.43
CA LEU A 230 -1.48 7.55 25.32
C LEU A 230 -1.95 7.81 23.89
N VAL A 231 -1.35 8.78 23.17
CA VAL A 231 -1.68 9.08 21.77
C VAL A 231 -1.38 7.88 20.88
N TRP A 232 -0.20 7.25 21.02
CA TRP A 232 0.17 6.06 20.25
C TRP A 232 -0.81 4.90 20.45
N LEU A 233 -1.17 4.64 21.71
CA LEU A 233 -2.15 3.58 22.04
C LEU A 233 -3.55 3.92 21.50
N ALA A 234 -3.98 5.17 21.66
CA ALA A 234 -5.30 5.62 21.20
C ALA A 234 -5.40 5.59 19.67
N CYS A 235 -4.37 6.04 18.96
CA CYS A 235 -4.31 5.97 17.49
C CYS A 235 -4.32 4.51 17.00
N GLY A 236 -3.53 3.64 17.61
CA GLY A 236 -3.55 2.21 17.29
C GLY A 236 -4.92 1.58 17.50
N TRP A 237 -5.54 1.84 18.65
CA TRP A 237 -6.89 1.35 18.93
C TRP A 237 -7.93 1.89 17.95
N LEU A 238 -7.85 3.18 17.62
CA LEU A 238 -8.75 3.79 16.64
C LEU A 238 -8.61 3.15 15.25
N LEU A 239 -7.38 2.88 14.80
CA LEU A 239 -7.14 2.19 13.53
C LEU A 239 -7.71 0.76 13.53
N ILE A 240 -7.55 0.02 14.62
CA ILE A 240 -8.13 -1.32 14.80
C ILE A 240 -9.66 -1.25 14.77
N ALA A 241 -10.27 -0.27 15.45
CA ALA A 241 -11.71 -0.10 15.47
C ALA A 241 -12.27 0.24 14.07
N ILE A 242 -11.61 1.17 13.37
CA ILE A 242 -11.99 1.53 11.98
C ILE A 242 -11.86 0.32 11.05
N SER A 243 -10.76 -0.43 11.14
CA SER A 243 -10.55 -1.62 10.32
C SER A 243 -11.62 -2.69 10.58
N GLY A 244 -12.04 -2.85 11.83
CA GLY A 244 -13.13 -3.76 12.21
C GLY A 244 -14.45 -3.35 11.56
N ILE A 245 -14.85 -2.09 11.68
CA ILE A 245 -16.08 -1.56 11.07
C ILE A 245 -16.08 -1.74 9.55
N LEU A 246 -14.97 -1.43 8.88
CA LEU A 246 -14.83 -1.61 7.44
C LEU A 246 -14.91 -3.10 7.04
N ALA A 247 -14.23 -3.96 7.79
CA ALA A 247 -14.26 -5.39 7.55
C ALA A 247 -15.68 -5.96 7.73
N ASP A 248 -16.38 -5.56 8.78
CA ASP A 248 -17.75 -6.02 9.05
C ASP A 248 -18.74 -5.52 7.98
N ALA A 249 -18.61 -4.26 7.55
CA ALA A 249 -19.43 -3.70 6.48
C ALA A 249 -19.26 -4.44 5.14
N VAL A 250 -18.01 -4.74 4.78
CA VAL A 250 -17.70 -5.49 3.55
C VAL A 250 -18.13 -6.95 3.68
N ARG A 251 -17.87 -7.59 4.83
CA ARG A 251 -18.27 -8.96 5.13
C ARG A 251 -19.77 -9.14 5.04
N HIS A 252 -20.55 -8.22 5.61
CA HIS A 252 -22.02 -8.26 5.56
C HIS A 252 -22.54 -8.23 4.11
N ARG A 253 -21.98 -7.40 3.25
CA ARG A 253 -22.34 -7.35 1.82
C ARG A 253 -22.08 -8.66 1.08
N PHE A 254 -20.96 -9.35 1.38
CA PHE A 254 -20.67 -10.66 0.79
C PHE A 254 -21.59 -11.76 1.32
N LEU A 255 -21.92 -11.74 2.61
CA LEU A 255 -22.86 -12.70 3.21
C LEU A 255 -24.27 -12.58 2.62
N LEU A 256 -24.76 -11.35 2.39
CA LEU A 256 -26.05 -11.11 1.73
C LEU A 256 -26.10 -11.66 0.28
N ARG A 257 -24.93 -11.77 -0.37
CA ARG A 257 -24.80 -12.36 -1.71
C ARG A 257 -24.50 -13.85 -1.69
N GLY A 258 -24.54 -14.52 -0.54
CA GLY A 258 -24.22 -15.93 -0.39
C GLY A 258 -22.74 -16.30 -0.57
N GLN A 259 -21.83 -15.32 -0.58
CA GLN A 259 -20.40 -15.51 -0.85
C GLN A 259 -19.60 -15.64 0.46
N VAL A 260 -19.83 -16.75 1.17
CA VAL A 260 -19.24 -17.01 2.51
C VAL A 260 -17.71 -17.03 2.48
N GLU A 261 -17.10 -17.58 1.42
CA GLU A 261 -15.66 -17.66 1.25
C GLU A 261 -14.99 -16.28 1.19
N ARG A 262 -15.59 -15.36 0.43
CA ARG A 262 -15.09 -13.97 0.33
C ARG A 262 -15.26 -13.22 1.65
N ALA A 263 -16.34 -13.47 2.37
CA ALA A 263 -16.55 -12.90 3.71
C ALA A 263 -15.47 -13.36 4.71
N THR A 264 -15.06 -14.63 4.64
CA THR A 264 -13.99 -15.19 5.49
C THR A 264 -12.63 -14.57 5.15
N PHE A 265 -12.34 -14.36 3.87
CA PHE A 265 -11.10 -13.73 3.40
C PHE A 265 -10.96 -12.28 3.89
N VAL A 266 -12.05 -11.50 3.89
CA VAL A 266 -12.07 -10.14 4.46
C VAL A 266 -11.68 -10.16 5.94
N GLY A 267 -12.21 -11.12 6.71
CA GLY A 267 -11.84 -11.29 8.13
C GLY A 267 -10.35 -11.61 8.33
N LEU A 268 -9.75 -12.40 7.43
CA LEU A 268 -8.31 -12.69 7.48
C LEU A 268 -7.46 -11.43 7.23
N ILE A 269 -7.80 -10.65 6.21
CA ILE A 269 -7.11 -9.38 5.90
C ILE A 269 -7.20 -8.42 7.08
N GLY A 270 -8.39 -8.29 7.70
CA GLY A 270 -8.57 -7.44 8.87
C GLY A 270 -7.67 -7.86 10.05
N ARG A 271 -7.51 -9.17 10.30
CA ARG A 271 -6.61 -9.68 11.35
C ARG A 271 -5.13 -9.36 11.04
N LEU A 272 -4.70 -9.56 9.80
CA LEU A 272 -3.33 -9.23 9.39
C LEU A 272 -3.05 -7.74 9.53
N PHE A 273 -4.00 -6.89 9.15
CA PHE A 273 -3.91 -5.44 9.34
C PHE A 273 -3.80 -5.07 10.83
N ASN A 274 -4.61 -5.68 11.69
CA ASN A 274 -4.55 -5.43 13.14
C ASN A 274 -3.19 -5.85 13.73
N ILE A 275 -2.62 -6.98 13.30
CA ILE A 275 -1.26 -7.40 13.72
C ILE A 275 -0.23 -6.35 13.29
N LEU A 276 -0.32 -5.83 12.06
CA LEU A 276 0.58 -4.78 11.57
C LEU A 276 0.45 -3.50 12.42
N VAL A 277 -0.78 -3.07 12.74
CA VAL A 277 -1.02 -1.89 13.59
C VAL A 277 -0.38 -2.08 14.97
N VAL A 278 -0.60 -3.24 15.61
CA VAL A 278 0.00 -3.55 16.93
C VAL A 278 1.52 -3.52 16.85
N LEU A 279 2.12 -4.06 15.79
CA LEU A 279 3.57 -4.05 15.59
C LEU A 279 4.12 -2.63 15.46
N VAL A 280 3.47 -1.77 14.68
CA VAL A 280 3.86 -0.36 14.48
C VAL A 280 3.75 0.42 15.79
N VAL A 281 2.67 0.22 16.56
CA VAL A 281 2.49 0.84 17.87
C VAL A 281 3.58 0.38 18.83
N LEU A 282 3.90 -0.91 18.86
CA LEU A 282 4.94 -1.48 19.73
C LEU A 282 6.32 -0.87 19.41
N VAL A 283 6.69 -0.80 18.14
CA VAL A 283 7.96 -0.19 17.70
C VAL A 283 8.01 1.29 18.08
N GLY A 284 6.91 2.03 17.90
CA GLY A 284 6.81 3.43 18.29
C GLY A 284 6.97 3.64 19.81
N LEU A 285 6.36 2.77 20.63
CA LEU A 285 6.50 2.82 22.09
C LEU A 285 7.92 2.48 22.55
N LEU A 286 8.55 1.45 21.96
CA LEU A 286 9.94 1.09 22.27
C LEU A 286 10.91 2.21 21.89
N SER A 287 10.73 2.84 20.75
CA SER A 287 11.52 4.01 20.34
C SER A 287 11.39 5.17 21.34
N ARG A 288 10.17 5.45 21.83
CA ARG A 288 9.92 6.46 22.85
C ARG A 288 10.55 6.12 24.21
N ALA A 289 10.59 4.84 24.55
CA ALA A 289 11.27 4.36 25.75
C ALA A 289 12.81 4.47 25.66
N GLY A 290 13.35 4.89 24.50
CA GLY A 290 14.79 5.04 24.29
C GLY A 290 15.48 3.74 23.90
N VAL A 291 14.73 2.68 23.57
CA VAL A 291 15.28 1.42 23.07
C VAL A 291 15.71 1.64 21.61
N ASN A 292 16.92 1.15 21.27
CA ASN A 292 17.39 1.18 19.90
C ASN A 292 16.56 0.21 19.03
N VAL A 293 15.60 0.76 18.28
CA VAL A 293 14.70 -0.02 17.41
C VAL A 293 15.31 -0.33 16.03
N GLN A 294 16.52 0.15 15.73
CA GLN A 294 17.17 -0.04 14.44
C GLN A 294 17.30 -1.51 14.05
N ALA A 295 17.78 -2.34 14.99
CA ALA A 295 17.91 -3.78 14.78
C ALA A 295 16.56 -4.46 14.55
N LEU A 296 15.52 -4.01 15.28
CA LEU A 296 14.14 -4.53 15.12
C LEU A 296 13.58 -4.18 13.75
N ILE A 297 13.70 -2.90 13.32
CA ILE A 297 13.25 -2.44 12.02
C ILE A 297 13.99 -3.17 10.89
N THR A 298 15.31 -3.36 11.03
CA THR A 298 16.11 -4.11 10.06
C THR A 298 15.65 -5.57 9.96
N GLY A 299 15.42 -6.24 11.10
CA GLY A 299 14.92 -7.60 11.14
C GLY A 299 13.53 -7.73 10.51
N LEU A 300 12.62 -6.79 10.83
CA LEU A 300 11.29 -6.72 10.21
C LEU A 300 11.38 -6.44 8.69
N GLY A 301 12.34 -5.62 8.25
CA GLY A 301 12.60 -5.34 6.85
C GLY A 301 13.02 -6.60 6.08
N ILE A 302 13.98 -7.36 6.62
CA ILE A 302 14.43 -8.63 6.01
C ILE A 302 13.28 -9.65 5.99
N GLY A 303 12.54 -9.80 7.10
CA GLY A 303 11.36 -10.66 7.16
C GLY A 303 10.26 -10.23 6.19
N GLY A 304 10.06 -8.91 6.01
CA GLY A 304 9.13 -8.35 5.04
C GLY A 304 9.50 -8.68 3.59
N VAL A 305 10.78 -8.64 3.24
CA VAL A 305 11.27 -9.06 1.91
C VAL A 305 10.99 -10.56 1.68
N ALA A 306 11.23 -11.42 2.68
CA ALA A 306 10.92 -12.84 2.57
C ALA A 306 9.41 -13.09 2.33
N ILE A 307 8.54 -12.38 3.06
CA ILE A 307 7.08 -12.44 2.87
C ILE A 307 6.69 -11.92 1.48
N ALA A 308 7.30 -10.81 1.01
CA ALA A 308 7.02 -10.25 -0.31
C ALA A 308 7.38 -11.22 -1.44
N LEU A 309 8.54 -11.89 -1.34
CA LEU A 309 8.95 -12.92 -2.30
C LEU A 309 7.99 -14.13 -2.29
N ALA A 310 7.54 -14.56 -1.10
CA ALA A 310 6.55 -15.63 -0.99
C ALA A 310 5.19 -15.25 -1.59
N ALA A 311 4.77 -13.98 -1.49
CA ALA A 311 3.52 -13.46 -2.02
C ALA A 311 3.59 -12.99 -3.49
N GLN A 312 4.76 -12.99 -4.12
CA GLN A 312 5.03 -12.41 -5.45
C GLN A 312 4.05 -12.90 -6.51
N LYS A 313 3.81 -14.23 -6.57
CA LYS A 313 2.90 -14.82 -7.56
C LYS A 313 1.45 -14.35 -7.38
N THR A 314 0.98 -14.30 -6.15
CA THR A 314 -0.37 -13.82 -5.84
C THR A 314 -0.55 -12.34 -6.21
N LEU A 315 0.46 -11.52 -5.94
CA LEU A 315 0.47 -10.10 -6.34
C LEU A 315 0.50 -9.95 -7.87
N ALA A 316 1.30 -10.77 -8.58
CA ALA A 316 1.33 -10.79 -10.04
C ALA A 316 -0.06 -11.13 -10.63
N ASP A 317 -0.78 -12.10 -10.05
CA ASP A 317 -2.14 -12.45 -10.48
C ASP A 317 -3.14 -11.31 -10.24
N LEU A 318 -3.05 -10.61 -9.09
CA LEU A 318 -3.89 -9.44 -8.80
C LEU A 318 -3.66 -8.31 -9.80
N PHE A 319 -2.40 -7.95 -10.06
CA PHE A 319 -2.04 -6.91 -11.03
C PHE A 319 -2.37 -7.33 -12.47
N GLY A 320 -2.22 -8.61 -12.81
CA GLY A 320 -2.64 -9.19 -14.08
C GLY A 320 -4.14 -9.01 -14.30
N GLY A 321 -4.97 -9.35 -13.31
CA GLY A 321 -6.42 -9.16 -13.36
C GLY A 321 -6.83 -7.69 -13.51
N LEU A 322 -6.22 -6.81 -12.74
CA LEU A 322 -6.44 -5.37 -12.87
C LEU A 322 -6.08 -4.86 -14.28
N SER A 323 -4.94 -5.31 -14.83
CA SER A 323 -4.49 -4.94 -16.17
C SER A 323 -5.47 -5.41 -17.26
N ILE A 324 -5.98 -6.63 -17.16
CA ILE A 324 -6.97 -7.18 -18.10
C ILE A 324 -8.24 -6.33 -18.11
N ILE A 325 -8.76 -6.00 -16.91
CA ILE A 325 -9.97 -5.19 -16.76
C ILE A 325 -9.76 -3.77 -17.29
N MET A 326 -8.65 -3.13 -16.93
CA MET A 326 -8.37 -1.74 -17.34
C MET A 326 -8.15 -1.61 -18.85
N ARG A 327 -7.50 -2.57 -19.49
CA ARG A 327 -7.30 -2.57 -20.94
C ARG A 327 -8.57 -2.90 -21.72
N GLY A 328 -9.55 -3.56 -21.10
CA GLY A 328 -10.76 -4.00 -21.75
C GLY A 328 -10.52 -5.00 -22.88
N ALA A 329 -9.39 -5.71 -22.85
CA ALA A 329 -8.96 -6.65 -23.89
C ALA A 329 -9.89 -7.86 -23.99
N VAL A 330 -10.58 -8.20 -22.91
CA VAL A 330 -11.49 -9.35 -22.79
C VAL A 330 -12.68 -8.97 -21.92
N ARG A 331 -13.86 -9.44 -22.29
CA ARG A 331 -15.11 -9.29 -21.54
C ARG A 331 -15.74 -10.63 -21.27
N VAL A 332 -16.55 -10.72 -20.23
CA VAL A 332 -17.38 -11.91 -19.98
C VAL A 332 -18.30 -12.14 -21.17
N GLY A 333 -18.32 -13.35 -21.70
CA GLY A 333 -19.05 -13.72 -22.92
C GLY A 333 -18.19 -13.75 -24.19
N ASP A 334 -17.01 -13.14 -24.19
CA ASP A 334 -16.12 -13.18 -25.37
C ASP A 334 -15.56 -14.60 -25.58
N PHE A 335 -15.52 -15.03 -26.85
CA PHE A 335 -14.79 -16.22 -27.23
C PHE A 335 -13.34 -15.86 -27.54
N CYS A 336 -12.43 -16.41 -26.74
CA CYS A 336 -11.00 -16.10 -26.80
C CYS A 336 -10.15 -17.36 -26.93
N GLN A 337 -8.95 -17.18 -27.46
CA GLN A 337 -7.86 -18.13 -27.33
C GLN A 337 -6.74 -17.52 -26.51
N ILE A 338 -6.39 -18.20 -25.43
CA ILE A 338 -5.30 -17.81 -24.51
C ILE A 338 -4.28 -18.95 -24.55
N ASP A 339 -3.10 -18.67 -25.11
CA ASP A 339 -2.08 -19.68 -25.41
C ASP A 339 -2.70 -20.81 -26.32
N LYS A 340 -2.87 -21.99 -25.77
CA LYS A 340 -3.43 -23.15 -26.50
C LYS A 340 -4.88 -23.45 -26.11
N VAL A 341 -5.46 -22.71 -25.20
CA VAL A 341 -6.82 -22.96 -24.72
C VAL A 341 -7.79 -21.98 -25.36
N SER A 342 -8.79 -22.51 -26.02
CA SER A 342 -9.87 -21.72 -26.63
C SER A 342 -11.18 -21.92 -25.85
N GLY A 343 -11.93 -20.85 -25.63
CA GLY A 343 -13.21 -20.95 -24.96
C GLY A 343 -13.90 -19.59 -24.77
N THR A 344 -15.10 -19.64 -24.22
CA THR A 344 -15.85 -18.43 -23.84
C THR A 344 -15.48 -18.02 -22.44
N VAL A 345 -15.20 -16.74 -22.23
CA VAL A 345 -14.93 -16.16 -20.90
C VAL A 345 -16.19 -16.21 -20.06
N GLU A 346 -16.16 -16.94 -18.96
CA GLU A 346 -17.30 -17.09 -18.05
C GLU A 346 -17.22 -16.11 -16.88
N ASP A 347 -16.01 -15.91 -16.32
CA ASP A 347 -15.76 -14.98 -15.23
C ASP A 347 -14.33 -14.44 -15.28
N ILE A 348 -14.17 -13.20 -14.85
CA ILE A 348 -12.88 -12.56 -14.64
C ILE A 348 -12.73 -12.31 -13.14
N GLY A 349 -12.15 -13.29 -12.47
CA GLY A 349 -11.91 -13.21 -11.04
C GLY A 349 -10.70 -12.33 -10.68
N ILE A 350 -10.47 -12.14 -9.39
CA ILE A 350 -9.38 -11.31 -8.86
C ILE A 350 -8.01 -11.88 -9.21
N SER A 351 -7.84 -13.22 -9.14
CA SER A 351 -6.56 -13.90 -9.38
C SER A 351 -6.54 -14.79 -10.60
N SER A 352 -7.70 -15.12 -11.18
CA SER A 352 -7.80 -16.03 -12.33
C SER A 352 -8.98 -15.67 -13.23
N LEU A 353 -8.83 -15.95 -14.50
CA LEU A 353 -9.86 -15.89 -15.54
C LEU A 353 -10.37 -17.30 -15.80
N SER A 354 -11.70 -17.47 -15.88
CA SER A 354 -12.36 -18.75 -16.14
C SER A 354 -12.85 -18.82 -17.59
N LEU A 355 -12.40 -19.84 -18.32
CA LEU A 355 -12.81 -20.13 -19.69
C LEU A 355 -13.68 -21.39 -19.74
N ARG A 356 -14.84 -21.30 -20.40
CA ARG A 356 -15.67 -22.45 -20.76
C ARG A 356 -15.25 -22.96 -22.17
N THR A 357 -14.60 -24.12 -22.22
CA THR A 357 -14.16 -24.72 -23.49
C THR A 357 -15.34 -25.19 -24.34
N LEU A 358 -15.07 -25.53 -25.59
CA LEU A 358 -16.08 -26.13 -26.48
C LEU A 358 -16.57 -27.49 -25.95
N GLU A 359 -15.73 -28.24 -25.24
CA GLU A 359 -16.09 -29.48 -24.54
C GLU A 359 -16.91 -29.25 -23.25
N ARG A 360 -17.27 -27.99 -22.95
CA ARG A 360 -18.02 -27.59 -21.76
C ARG A 360 -17.26 -27.72 -20.44
N SER A 361 -15.97 -28.05 -20.49
CA SER A 361 -15.11 -27.99 -19.31
C SER A 361 -14.78 -26.54 -18.91
N LEU A 362 -14.51 -26.31 -17.62
CA LEU A 362 -14.10 -25.01 -17.11
C LEU A 362 -12.59 -25.03 -16.85
N VAL A 363 -11.87 -24.13 -17.52
CA VAL A 363 -10.43 -23.95 -17.35
C VAL A 363 -10.17 -22.62 -16.62
N SER A 364 -9.49 -22.69 -15.48
CA SER A 364 -9.08 -21.51 -14.73
C SER A 364 -7.62 -21.18 -15.05
N ILE A 365 -7.38 -19.97 -15.56
CA ILE A 365 -6.04 -19.49 -15.96
C ILE A 365 -5.65 -18.35 -15.03
N PRO A 366 -4.48 -18.39 -14.35
CA PRO A 366 -3.99 -17.27 -13.53
C PRO A 366 -3.89 -15.98 -14.34
N ASN A 367 -4.33 -14.87 -13.78
CA ASN A 367 -4.38 -13.58 -14.49
C ASN A 367 -2.99 -13.09 -14.92
N SER A 368 -1.95 -13.36 -14.15
CA SER A 368 -0.56 -13.08 -14.55
C SER A 368 -0.21 -13.76 -15.85
N ARG A 369 -0.62 -15.04 -16.01
CA ARG A 369 -0.37 -15.79 -17.23
C ARG A 369 -1.12 -15.18 -18.41
N VAL A 370 -2.40 -14.82 -18.24
CA VAL A 370 -3.21 -14.18 -19.30
C VAL A 370 -2.58 -12.84 -19.74
N ALA A 371 -1.99 -12.08 -18.82
CA ALA A 371 -1.33 -10.81 -19.12
C ALA A 371 0.01 -10.97 -19.87
N GLU A 372 0.67 -12.12 -19.75
CA GLU A 372 2.00 -12.41 -20.32
C GLU A 372 1.93 -13.09 -21.68
N VAL A 373 0.90 -13.89 -21.95
CA VAL A 373 0.78 -14.67 -23.19
C VAL A 373 -0.02 -13.93 -24.26
N ASN A 374 0.08 -14.42 -25.50
CA ASN A 374 -0.74 -13.91 -26.59
C ASN A 374 -2.21 -14.30 -26.35
N LEU A 375 -3.04 -13.29 -26.37
CA LEU A 375 -4.49 -13.40 -26.26
C LEU A 375 -5.10 -13.02 -27.60
N GLU A 376 -5.82 -13.94 -28.22
CA GLU A 376 -6.61 -13.69 -29.44
C GLU A 376 -8.08 -13.62 -29.03
N ASN A 377 -8.69 -12.43 -29.18
CA ASN A 377 -10.10 -12.23 -28.90
C ASN A 377 -10.92 -12.21 -30.18
N PHE A 378 -11.67 -13.27 -30.38
CA PHE A 378 -12.49 -13.44 -31.58
C PHE A 378 -13.77 -12.60 -31.58
N ALA A 379 -14.17 -12.04 -30.45
CA ALA A 379 -15.34 -11.13 -30.37
C ALA A 379 -15.08 -9.78 -31.04
N PHE A 380 -13.82 -9.38 -31.19
CA PHE A 380 -13.42 -8.15 -31.89
C PHE A 380 -13.19 -8.35 -33.41
N ARG A 381 -13.57 -9.48 -33.96
CA ARG A 381 -13.49 -9.67 -35.41
C ARG A 381 -14.47 -8.74 -36.11
N ASP A 382 -13.96 -7.97 -37.07
CA ASP A 382 -14.73 -7.12 -37.96
C ASP A 382 -15.18 -7.88 -39.23
N GLN A 383 -14.44 -8.92 -39.58
CA GLN A 383 -14.66 -9.73 -40.78
C GLN A 383 -14.27 -11.19 -40.52
N TYR A 384 -14.91 -12.10 -41.28
CA TYR A 384 -14.54 -13.52 -41.30
C TYR A 384 -13.75 -13.84 -42.55
N TRP A 385 -12.63 -14.51 -42.38
CA TRP A 385 -11.72 -14.89 -43.44
C TRP A 385 -12.13 -16.20 -44.09
N ILE A 386 -12.37 -16.18 -45.43
CA ILE A 386 -12.49 -17.34 -46.28
C ILE A 386 -11.13 -17.58 -46.91
N ASN A 387 -10.55 -18.72 -46.65
CA ASN A 387 -9.32 -19.20 -47.28
C ASN A 387 -9.49 -20.66 -47.61
N GLN A 388 -9.76 -20.93 -48.90
CA GLN A 388 -9.92 -22.29 -49.42
C GLN A 388 -8.87 -22.56 -50.48
N ILE A 389 -8.12 -23.64 -50.27
CA ILE A 389 -7.17 -24.16 -51.26
C ILE A 389 -7.78 -25.40 -51.88
N LEU A 390 -8.11 -25.33 -53.16
CA LEU A 390 -8.66 -26.44 -53.93
C LEU A 390 -7.61 -26.94 -54.90
N THR A 391 -7.39 -28.25 -54.94
CA THR A 391 -6.52 -28.92 -55.92
C THR A 391 -7.39 -29.53 -57.02
N LEU A 392 -7.21 -29.09 -58.25
CA LEU A 392 -7.89 -29.66 -59.42
C LEU A 392 -7.09 -30.82 -59.94
N ARG A 393 -7.75 -31.70 -60.76
CA ARG A 393 -7.10 -32.83 -61.38
C ARG A 393 -5.91 -32.41 -62.26
N PHE A 394 -4.86 -33.21 -62.29
CA PHE A 394 -3.63 -32.97 -63.05
C PHE A 394 -3.86 -32.81 -64.54
N ASP A 395 -4.82 -33.56 -65.11
CA ASP A 395 -5.17 -33.51 -66.48
C ASP A 395 -6.09 -32.35 -66.92
N THR A 396 -6.35 -31.41 -66.04
CA THR A 396 -7.15 -30.18 -66.31
C THR A 396 -6.44 -29.35 -67.40
N PRO A 397 -7.03 -29.13 -68.56
CA PRO A 397 -6.39 -28.28 -69.58
C PRO A 397 -6.25 -26.84 -69.16
N PRO A 398 -5.16 -26.12 -69.56
CA PRO A 398 -4.94 -24.74 -69.17
C PRO A 398 -6.08 -23.77 -69.51
N LYS A 399 -6.79 -24.03 -70.60
CA LYS A 399 -7.98 -23.24 -71.02
C LYS A 399 -9.13 -23.40 -70.02
N VAL A 400 -9.40 -24.64 -69.62
CA VAL A 400 -10.43 -24.99 -68.64
C VAL A 400 -10.04 -24.37 -67.25
N LEU A 401 -8.79 -24.51 -66.87
CA LEU A 401 -8.27 -23.91 -65.64
C LEU A 401 -8.53 -22.41 -65.62
N LYS A 402 -8.23 -21.67 -66.68
CA LYS A 402 -8.50 -20.23 -66.77
C LYS A 402 -9.98 -19.94 -66.67
N THR A 403 -10.85 -20.68 -67.34
CA THR A 403 -12.32 -20.51 -67.22
C THR A 403 -12.79 -20.73 -65.76
N ILE A 404 -12.27 -21.74 -65.08
CA ILE A 404 -12.58 -22.02 -63.67
C ILE A 404 -12.19 -20.85 -62.82
N LEU A 405 -10.96 -20.32 -62.95
CA LEU A 405 -10.50 -19.18 -62.20
C LEU A 405 -11.38 -17.95 -62.41
N ASP A 406 -11.71 -17.63 -63.65
CA ASP A 406 -12.53 -16.47 -63.98
C ASP A 406 -13.98 -16.65 -63.46
N ASN A 407 -14.60 -17.82 -63.60
CA ASN A 407 -15.93 -18.12 -63.12
C ASN A 407 -16.01 -18.05 -61.58
N ILE A 408 -15.05 -18.66 -60.86
CA ILE A 408 -15.02 -18.61 -59.40
C ILE A 408 -14.77 -17.19 -58.94
N PHE A 409 -13.89 -16.42 -59.60
CA PHE A 409 -13.65 -15.03 -59.25
C PHE A 409 -14.92 -14.18 -59.36
N GLN A 410 -15.69 -14.30 -60.43
CA GLN A 410 -16.95 -13.58 -60.58
C GLN A 410 -17.98 -14.03 -59.53
N LEU A 411 -18.08 -15.33 -59.27
CA LEU A 411 -18.98 -15.89 -58.29
C LEU A 411 -18.67 -15.37 -56.88
N VAL A 412 -17.37 -15.30 -56.48
CA VAL A 412 -16.92 -14.78 -55.17
C VAL A 412 -17.15 -13.29 -55.11
N LYS A 413 -16.86 -12.57 -56.19
CA LYS A 413 -17.04 -11.10 -56.23
C LYS A 413 -18.50 -10.70 -56.11
N ASP A 414 -19.42 -11.45 -56.73
CA ASP A 414 -20.86 -11.14 -56.72
C ASP A 414 -21.61 -11.78 -55.55
N TYR A 415 -20.88 -12.48 -54.64
CA TYR A 415 -21.49 -13.12 -53.48
C TYR A 415 -21.90 -12.11 -52.44
N PRO A 416 -23.12 -12.22 -51.87
CA PRO A 416 -23.59 -11.30 -50.83
C PRO A 416 -22.62 -11.23 -49.62
N ASP A 417 -22.47 -10.06 -49.02
CA ASP A 417 -21.68 -9.80 -47.82
C ASP A 417 -20.15 -9.95 -47.99
N ILE A 418 -19.64 -10.30 -49.20
CA ILE A 418 -18.18 -10.33 -49.46
C ILE A 418 -17.65 -8.91 -49.64
N ASP A 419 -16.54 -8.64 -48.98
CA ASP A 419 -15.74 -7.42 -49.15
C ASP A 419 -15.02 -7.49 -50.51
N GLN A 420 -15.64 -6.88 -51.55
CA GLN A 420 -15.20 -7.01 -52.95
C GLN A 420 -13.70 -6.71 -53.18
N PRO A 421 -13.09 -5.68 -52.56
CA PRO A 421 -11.65 -5.43 -52.68
C PRO A 421 -10.76 -6.57 -52.18
N SER A 422 -11.28 -7.41 -51.31
CA SER A 422 -10.51 -8.54 -50.70
C SER A 422 -10.57 -9.78 -51.59
N ALA A 423 -11.59 -9.91 -52.47
CA ALA A 423 -11.83 -11.12 -53.26
C ALA A 423 -10.68 -11.41 -54.23
N ARG A 424 -10.07 -12.57 -54.11
CA ARG A 424 -8.97 -13.03 -54.95
C ARG A 424 -9.14 -14.51 -55.23
N VAL A 425 -8.96 -14.89 -56.48
CA VAL A 425 -8.89 -16.30 -56.92
C VAL A 425 -7.65 -16.44 -57.79
N ARG A 426 -6.70 -17.24 -57.34
CA ARG A 426 -5.39 -17.37 -57.99
C ARG A 426 -4.92 -18.81 -58.05
N LEU A 427 -4.23 -19.15 -59.11
CA LEU A 427 -3.39 -20.33 -59.17
C LEU A 427 -2.13 -20.03 -58.31
N ILE A 428 -1.94 -20.82 -57.23
CA ILE A 428 -0.84 -20.61 -56.28
C ILE A 428 0.28 -21.62 -56.43
N ASN A 429 -0.03 -22.85 -56.89
CA ASN A 429 0.97 -23.91 -56.99
C ASN A 429 0.59 -24.96 -58.03
N LEU A 430 1.58 -25.70 -58.53
CA LEU A 430 1.43 -26.88 -59.36
C LEU A 430 2.02 -28.08 -58.61
N THR A 431 1.16 -28.95 -58.11
CA THR A 431 1.57 -30.12 -57.32
C THR A 431 1.50 -31.40 -58.21
N PRO A 432 2.12 -32.51 -57.77
CA PRO A 432 1.97 -33.77 -58.43
C PRO A 432 0.50 -34.28 -58.57
N SER A 433 -0.37 -33.81 -57.63
CA SER A 433 -1.81 -34.13 -57.69
C SER A 433 -2.61 -33.21 -58.58
N GLY A 434 -2.02 -32.08 -59.01
CA GLY A 434 -2.64 -31.11 -59.91
C GLY A 434 -2.46 -29.64 -59.50
N PRO A 435 -3.02 -28.71 -60.28
CA PRO A 435 -2.96 -27.28 -60.01
C PRO A 435 -3.78 -26.93 -58.77
N GLN A 436 -3.18 -26.11 -57.89
CA GLN A 436 -3.81 -25.58 -56.68
C GLN A 436 -4.29 -24.16 -56.90
N ILE A 437 -5.57 -23.93 -56.64
CA ILE A 437 -6.18 -22.61 -56.64
C ILE A 437 -6.53 -22.18 -55.25
N GLU A 438 -6.18 -20.93 -54.89
CA GLU A 438 -6.55 -20.28 -53.64
C GLU A 438 -7.74 -19.36 -53.89
N ILE A 439 -8.74 -19.47 -53.03
CA ILE A 439 -9.90 -18.60 -52.96
C ILE A 439 -9.78 -17.83 -51.65
N PHE A 440 -9.53 -16.56 -51.76
CA PHE A 440 -9.36 -15.68 -50.63
C PHE A 440 -10.42 -14.57 -50.64
N ALA A 441 -11.14 -14.39 -49.56
CA ALA A 441 -12.11 -13.30 -49.40
C ALA A 441 -12.40 -13.05 -47.92
N TYR A 442 -12.91 -11.86 -47.61
CA TYR A 442 -13.52 -11.55 -46.33
C TYR A 442 -15.04 -11.41 -46.46
N ILE A 443 -15.77 -12.01 -45.49
CA ILE A 443 -17.21 -11.76 -45.31
C ILE A 443 -17.37 -10.74 -44.23
N ARG A 444 -18.06 -9.64 -44.52
CA ARG A 444 -18.39 -8.56 -43.59
C ARG A 444 -19.90 -8.56 -43.32
N LYS A 445 -20.31 -8.98 -42.12
CA LYS A 445 -21.70 -8.91 -41.69
C LYS A 445 -21.78 -8.55 -40.22
N ALA A 446 -22.51 -7.47 -39.88
CA ALA A 446 -22.68 -7.04 -38.52
C ALA A 446 -23.32 -8.14 -37.65
N GLY A 447 -22.74 -8.42 -36.48
CA GLY A 447 -23.26 -9.41 -35.53
C GLY A 447 -23.14 -10.89 -35.98
N MET A 448 -22.31 -11.17 -36.98
CA MET A 448 -22.08 -12.54 -37.43
C MET A 448 -21.31 -13.33 -36.38
N ASP A 449 -21.85 -14.42 -35.91
CA ASP A 449 -21.13 -15.44 -35.12
C ASP A 449 -20.51 -16.51 -36.02
N ARG A 450 -19.77 -17.45 -35.41
CA ARG A 450 -19.15 -18.55 -36.17
C ARG A 450 -20.15 -19.43 -36.91
N ASN A 451 -21.33 -19.68 -36.32
CA ASN A 451 -22.35 -20.52 -36.94
C ASN A 451 -22.98 -19.81 -38.14
N ALA A 452 -23.28 -18.52 -38.02
CA ALA A 452 -23.77 -17.70 -39.12
C ALA A 452 -22.74 -17.60 -40.26
N PHE A 453 -21.44 -17.54 -39.94
CA PHE A 453 -20.38 -17.57 -40.93
C PHE A 453 -20.35 -18.93 -41.69
N LEU A 454 -20.39 -20.05 -41.00
CA LEU A 454 -20.40 -21.35 -41.59
C LEU A 454 -21.65 -21.56 -42.49
N ALA A 455 -22.81 -21.10 -42.01
CA ALA A 455 -24.05 -21.15 -42.80
C ALA A 455 -24.00 -20.26 -44.06
N ALA A 456 -23.22 -19.17 -44.04
CA ALA A 456 -23.00 -18.34 -45.23
C ALA A 456 -21.91 -18.92 -46.14
N GLN A 457 -20.92 -19.61 -45.61
CA GLN A 457 -19.82 -20.23 -46.37
C GLN A 457 -20.29 -21.48 -47.16
N GLU A 458 -21.16 -22.30 -46.58
CA GLU A 458 -21.61 -23.57 -47.19
C GLU A 458 -22.23 -23.38 -48.58
N PRO A 459 -23.21 -22.49 -48.82
CA PRO A 459 -23.77 -22.26 -50.16
C PRO A 459 -22.73 -21.72 -51.14
N LEU A 460 -21.75 -20.94 -50.68
CA LEU A 460 -20.67 -20.45 -51.53
C LEU A 460 -19.79 -21.60 -51.99
N LEU A 461 -19.40 -22.51 -51.12
CA LEU A 461 -18.59 -23.69 -51.47
C LEU A 461 -19.33 -24.60 -52.47
N LEU A 462 -20.64 -24.82 -52.28
CA LEU A 462 -21.45 -25.59 -53.22
C LEU A 462 -21.52 -24.94 -54.61
N LYS A 463 -21.68 -23.60 -54.67
CA LYS A 463 -21.64 -22.89 -55.95
C LYS A 463 -20.27 -22.96 -56.63
N ILE A 464 -19.17 -22.94 -55.84
CA ILE A 464 -17.81 -23.10 -56.35
C ILE A 464 -17.63 -24.52 -56.96
N LEU A 465 -18.10 -25.57 -56.28
CA LEU A 465 -18.07 -26.94 -56.83
C LEU A 465 -18.83 -27.04 -58.16
N ASN A 466 -20.05 -26.54 -58.23
CA ASN A 466 -20.86 -26.54 -59.47
C ASN A 466 -20.17 -25.75 -60.60
N ALA A 467 -19.49 -24.60 -60.25
CA ALA A 467 -18.75 -23.79 -61.23
C ALA A 467 -17.56 -24.55 -61.82
N ILE A 468 -16.86 -25.40 -61.04
CA ILE A 468 -15.75 -26.24 -61.45
C ILE A 468 -16.28 -27.31 -62.38
N GLU A 469 -17.35 -28.01 -62.00
CA GLU A 469 -17.96 -29.08 -62.83
C GLU A 469 -18.52 -28.52 -64.12
N ALA A 470 -19.24 -27.44 -64.12
CA ALA A 470 -19.80 -26.79 -65.32
C ALA A 470 -18.72 -26.32 -66.31
N ALA A 471 -17.52 -25.99 -65.84
CA ALA A 471 -16.39 -25.68 -66.71
C ALA A 471 -15.64 -26.91 -67.25
N GLY A 472 -16.09 -28.09 -66.88
CA GLY A 472 -15.45 -29.37 -67.28
C GLY A 472 -14.21 -29.76 -66.46
N GLY A 473 -14.05 -29.11 -65.22
CA GLY A 473 -13.01 -29.50 -64.30
C GLY A 473 -13.50 -30.49 -63.26
N SER A 474 -12.56 -31.01 -62.46
CA SER A 474 -12.86 -31.87 -61.31
C SER A 474 -11.80 -31.67 -60.22
N ILE A 475 -12.19 -31.85 -58.98
CA ILE A 475 -11.27 -31.80 -57.83
C ILE A 475 -10.39 -33.06 -57.86
N ALA A 476 -9.12 -32.89 -57.50
CA ALA A 476 -8.17 -33.98 -57.46
C ALA A 476 -8.58 -35.02 -56.39
N SER A 477 -8.59 -36.30 -56.80
CA SER A 477 -8.73 -37.37 -55.81
C SER A 477 -7.37 -37.72 -55.21
N PRO A 478 -7.28 -37.98 -53.95
CA PRO A 478 -6.04 -38.39 -53.27
C PRO A 478 -5.65 -39.85 -53.66
N ILE A 479 -6.49 -40.54 -54.37
CA ILE A 479 -6.22 -41.91 -54.82
C ILE A 479 -5.34 -41.88 -56.10
N PRO A 480 -4.17 -42.52 -56.11
CA PRO A 480 -3.34 -42.58 -57.30
C PRO A 480 -4.11 -43.29 -58.41
N ILE A 481 -4.33 -42.58 -59.54
CA ILE A 481 -4.90 -43.25 -60.78
C ILE A 481 -3.78 -44.09 -61.37
N VAL A 482 -3.84 -45.37 -61.12
CA VAL A 482 -2.96 -46.37 -61.86
C VAL A 482 -3.49 -46.51 -63.22
N ARG A 483 -2.84 -45.94 -64.26
CA ARG A 483 -3.09 -46.21 -65.64
C ARG A 483 -2.53 -47.61 -65.93
N VAL A 484 -3.40 -48.61 -66.06
CA VAL A 484 -3.00 -49.92 -66.58
C VAL A 484 -2.94 -49.79 -68.08
N ASP A 485 -1.74 -49.53 -68.59
CA ASP A 485 -1.54 -49.67 -70.05
C ASP A 485 -1.71 -51.18 -70.41
N SER A 486 -2.81 -51.47 -71.09
CA SER A 486 -2.98 -52.82 -71.67
C SER A 486 -1.78 -53.12 -72.54
N PRO A 487 -1.13 -54.30 -72.38
CA PRO A 487 0.02 -54.63 -73.22
C PRO A 487 -0.44 -54.66 -74.69
N ARG A 488 0.30 -53.94 -75.53
CA ARG A 488 0.10 -54.03 -76.97
C ARG A 488 0.12 -55.54 -77.37
N GLN A 489 -1.02 -56.02 -77.89
CA GLN A 489 -1.02 -57.31 -78.53
C GLN A 489 0.00 -57.30 -79.71
N THR A 490 1.13 -57.95 -79.49
CA THR A 490 2.03 -58.24 -80.57
C THR A 490 1.28 -59.16 -81.59
N PRO A 491 1.27 -58.81 -82.85
CA PRO A 491 0.67 -59.74 -83.89
C PRO A 491 1.40 -61.05 -83.79
N ASN A 492 0.59 -62.13 -83.71
CA ASN A 492 1.07 -63.51 -83.76
C ASN A 492 1.72 -63.80 -85.14
N PRO A 493 3.02 -64.21 -85.28
CA PRO A 493 3.68 -64.43 -86.56
C PRO A 493 3.33 -65.72 -87.24
N ASP A 494 2.36 -66.53 -86.71
CA ASP A 494 2.02 -67.86 -87.28
C ASP A 494 0.65 -67.92 -87.96
N SER A 495 0.31 -66.98 -88.86
CA SER A 495 -0.84 -67.17 -89.79
C SER A 495 -0.45 -67.09 -91.29
N THR A 496 0.62 -67.79 -91.64
CA THR A 496 0.90 -68.12 -93.03
C THR A 496 1.39 -69.57 -93.12
N ARG A 497 0.41 -70.50 -93.21
CA ARG A 497 0.42 -71.76 -93.97
C ARG A 497 -0.98 -72.28 -94.10
#